data_04570e3f784010e2ec821e4103cbe854
#
_entry.id   04570e3f784010e2ec821e4103cbe854
#
_cell.length_a   1.000
_cell.length_b   1.000
_cell.length_c   1.000
_cell.angle_alpha   90.00
_cell.angle_beta   90.00
_cell.angle_gamma   90.00
#
_symmetry.space_group_name_H-M   'P 1'
#
loop_
_entity.id
_entity.type
_entity.pdbx_description
1 polymer ?
#
loop_
_entity_poly.entity_id
_entity_poly.type
_entity_poly.pdbx_seq_one_letter_code
_entity_poly.pdbx_strand_id
1 'polypeptide(L)'
;QIYDESTGETWRDHLLDVAIQTLTQQAAIANEAQASGYTMSAQAQESLQNTLDSIQAGTITSGYGSKDAYVRANYGPTMSYDKFVQIMERYYLAADYAQSQVDSYTYDDSQLDAYYEEHADELDTFTLSQFVFQARVNTVDDEGNTIEMTDEEKAAALEEEKAAVKEQAEALQARLEAGEDPEALAEEFSDSLYSSEVALEQMGSTVNSEYSEWAYDSARR
;
A
#
# COMPACT_ATOMS: atom_id res chain seq x y z
N GLN A 1 13.47 -8.82 23.17
CA GLN A 1 14.05 -8.53 21.85
C GLN A 1 14.31 -7.03 21.75
N ILE A 2 15.50 -6.68 21.24
CA ILE A 2 15.91 -5.30 20.99
C ILE A 2 15.23 -4.82 19.68
N TYR A 3 14.69 -3.61 19.70
CA TYR A 3 14.11 -2.94 18.53
C TYR A 3 15.21 -2.18 17.76
N ASP A 4 16.00 -1.40 18.47
CA ASP A 4 17.12 -0.63 17.92
C ASP A 4 18.42 -0.94 18.68
N GLU A 5 19.37 -1.53 17.97
CA GLU A 5 20.69 -1.91 18.56
C GLU A 5 21.55 -0.70 18.91
N SER A 6 21.34 0.45 18.26
CA SER A 6 22.11 1.69 18.50
C SER A 6 21.73 2.37 19.82
N THR A 7 20.46 2.28 20.20
CA THR A 7 19.91 2.89 21.43
C THR A 7 19.73 1.88 22.55
N GLY A 8 19.66 0.58 22.23
CA GLY A 8 19.31 -0.49 23.17
C GLY A 8 17.81 -0.56 23.46
N GLU A 9 16.98 0.18 22.72
CA GLU A 9 15.52 0.21 22.86
C GLU A 9 14.94 -1.19 22.60
N THR A 10 14.02 -1.62 23.48
CA THR A 10 13.31 -2.89 23.26
C THR A 10 12.01 -2.69 22.48
N TRP A 11 11.53 -3.73 21.80
CA TRP A 11 10.21 -3.71 21.16
C TRP A 11 9.08 -3.30 22.10
N ARG A 12 9.19 -3.69 23.37
CA ARG A 12 8.21 -3.30 24.38
C ARG A 12 8.23 -1.80 24.64
N ASP A 13 9.40 -1.20 24.75
CA ASP A 13 9.54 0.22 25.03
C ASP A 13 9.09 1.03 23.82
N HIS A 14 9.51 0.64 22.62
CA HIS A 14 9.05 1.23 21.37
C HIS A 14 7.52 1.22 21.23
N LEU A 15 6.88 0.07 21.43
CA LEU A 15 5.42 -0.04 21.32
C LEU A 15 4.69 0.75 22.41
N LEU A 16 5.26 0.87 23.61
CA LEU A 16 4.70 1.73 24.66
C LEU A 16 4.80 3.20 24.29
N ASP A 17 5.94 3.64 23.77
CA ASP A 17 6.13 5.04 23.38
C ASP A 17 5.19 5.41 22.21
N VAL A 18 5.06 4.56 21.21
CA VAL A 18 4.10 4.75 20.11
C VAL A 18 2.66 4.84 20.65
N ALA A 19 2.27 3.93 21.57
CA ALA A 19 0.93 3.95 22.16
C ALA A 19 0.69 5.23 22.98
N ILE A 20 1.67 5.67 23.77
CA ILE A 20 1.57 6.91 24.57
C ILE A 20 1.45 8.13 23.66
N GLN A 21 2.27 8.22 22.61
CA GLN A 21 2.19 9.31 21.64
C GLN A 21 0.83 9.36 20.96
N THR A 22 0.35 8.22 20.46
CA THR A 22 -0.97 8.11 19.79
C THR A 22 -2.10 8.53 20.73
N LEU A 23 -2.13 8.01 21.95
CA LEU A 23 -3.16 8.35 22.93
C LEU A 23 -3.09 9.82 23.38
N THR A 24 -1.88 10.37 23.49
CA THR A 24 -1.69 11.79 23.83
C THR A 24 -2.23 12.69 22.72
N GLN A 25 -1.93 12.37 21.46
CA GLN A 25 -2.44 13.10 20.32
C GLN A 25 -3.97 13.02 20.23
N GLN A 26 -4.54 11.82 20.37
CA GLN A 26 -5.99 11.64 20.36
C GLN A 26 -6.66 12.40 21.51
N ALA A 27 -6.06 12.38 22.70
CA ALA A 27 -6.58 13.12 23.85
C ALA A 27 -6.53 14.63 23.61
N ALA A 28 -5.48 15.17 23.00
CA ALA A 28 -5.37 16.58 22.67
C ALA A 28 -6.46 17.00 21.67
N ILE A 29 -6.67 16.23 20.60
CA ILE A 29 -7.71 16.49 19.59
C ILE A 29 -9.11 16.40 20.21
N ALA A 30 -9.38 15.38 21.04
CA ALA A 30 -10.68 15.27 21.73
C ALA A 30 -10.94 16.46 22.70
N ASN A 31 -9.90 16.94 23.40
CA ASN A 31 -10.03 18.10 24.27
C ASN A 31 -10.32 19.37 23.48
N GLU A 32 -9.66 19.56 22.32
CA GLU A 32 -9.93 20.68 21.43
C GLU A 32 -11.34 20.64 20.85
N ALA A 33 -11.79 19.46 20.41
CA ALA A 33 -13.17 19.26 19.95
C ALA A 33 -14.18 19.66 21.04
N GLN A 34 -13.97 19.24 22.29
CA GLN A 34 -14.84 19.61 23.42
C GLN A 34 -14.78 21.11 23.72
N ALA A 35 -13.58 21.71 23.72
CA ALA A 35 -13.40 23.14 23.97
C ALA A 35 -14.04 24.02 22.91
N SER A 36 -14.05 23.58 21.64
CA SER A 36 -14.73 24.26 20.53
C SER A 36 -16.25 24.04 20.50
N GLY A 37 -16.80 23.18 21.37
CA GLY A 37 -18.21 22.81 21.36
C GLY A 37 -18.61 21.91 20.21
N TYR A 38 -17.65 21.22 19.60
CA TYR A 38 -17.91 20.30 18.49
C TYR A 38 -18.80 19.14 18.93
N THR A 39 -19.74 18.76 18.08
CA THR A 39 -20.63 17.62 18.27
C THR A 39 -20.39 16.61 17.16
N MET A 40 -20.20 15.34 17.54
CA MET A 40 -20.00 14.26 16.55
C MET A 40 -21.09 14.25 15.50
N SER A 41 -20.69 14.02 14.25
CA SER A 41 -21.57 13.78 13.12
C SER A 41 -22.45 12.54 13.35
N ALA A 42 -23.58 12.45 12.64
CA ALA A 42 -24.44 11.26 12.69
C ALA A 42 -23.70 9.99 12.31
N GLN A 43 -22.79 10.06 11.34
CA GLN A 43 -21.96 8.94 10.91
C GLN A 43 -20.99 8.46 11.99
N ALA A 44 -20.34 9.38 12.71
CA ALA A 44 -19.45 9.03 13.81
C ALA A 44 -20.21 8.43 14.99
N GLN A 45 -21.41 8.94 15.29
CA GLN A 45 -22.30 8.38 16.31
C GLN A 45 -22.75 6.95 15.95
N GLU A 46 -23.11 6.70 14.69
CA GLU A 46 -23.46 5.36 14.20
C GLU A 46 -22.26 4.40 14.30
N SER A 47 -21.07 4.85 13.92
CA SER A 47 -19.83 4.07 14.03
C SER A 47 -19.49 3.70 15.46
N LEU A 48 -19.66 4.63 16.40
CA LEU A 48 -19.53 4.37 17.83
C LEU A 48 -20.56 3.32 18.29
N GLN A 49 -21.83 3.49 17.92
CA GLN A 49 -22.89 2.55 18.30
C GLN A 49 -22.61 1.14 17.76
N ASN A 50 -22.19 1.01 16.50
CA ASN A 50 -21.81 -0.26 15.89
C ASN A 50 -20.66 -0.94 16.65
N THR A 51 -19.70 -0.18 17.14
CA THR A 51 -18.61 -0.68 17.98
C THR A 51 -19.12 -1.22 19.30
N LEU A 52 -20.02 -0.49 19.96
CA LEU A 52 -20.61 -0.92 21.25
C LEU A 52 -21.53 -2.16 21.08
N ASP A 53 -22.25 -2.24 19.97
CA ASP A 53 -23.08 -3.40 19.61
C ASP A 53 -22.21 -4.63 19.31
N SER A 54 -21.04 -4.45 18.72
CA SER A 54 -20.06 -5.53 18.51
C SER A 54 -19.55 -6.11 19.84
N ILE A 55 -19.33 -5.26 20.85
CA ILE A 55 -19.00 -5.73 22.21
C ILE A 55 -20.17 -6.56 22.80
N GLN A 56 -21.39 -6.11 22.62
CA GLN A 56 -22.58 -6.86 23.06
C GLN A 56 -22.67 -8.23 22.36
N ALA A 57 -22.54 -8.25 21.04
CA ALA A 57 -22.58 -9.48 20.25
C ALA A 57 -21.44 -10.44 20.65
N GLY A 58 -20.21 -9.93 20.78
CA GLY A 58 -19.06 -10.70 21.22
C GLY A 58 -19.21 -11.27 22.62
N THR A 59 -19.85 -10.54 23.55
CA THR A 59 -20.15 -11.01 24.89
C THR A 59 -21.07 -12.25 24.85
N ILE A 60 -22.09 -12.20 24.00
CA ILE A 60 -23.06 -13.30 23.85
C ILE A 60 -22.41 -14.50 23.15
N THR A 61 -21.79 -14.28 22.00
CA THR A 61 -21.26 -15.38 21.18
C THR A 61 -20.07 -16.10 21.84
N SER A 62 -19.31 -15.40 22.67
CA SER A 62 -18.18 -15.99 23.41
C SER A 62 -18.55 -16.51 24.79
N GLY A 63 -19.86 -16.47 25.18
CA GLY A 63 -20.36 -17.01 26.42
C GLY A 63 -19.94 -16.29 27.68
N TYR A 64 -19.53 -15.01 27.58
CA TYR A 64 -19.21 -14.21 28.77
C TYR A 64 -20.47 -13.79 29.52
N GLY A 65 -20.42 -13.84 30.85
CA GLY A 65 -21.56 -13.49 31.71
C GLY A 65 -21.88 -11.98 31.75
N SER A 66 -20.99 -11.15 31.27
CA SER A 66 -21.17 -9.68 31.21
C SER A 66 -20.22 -9.01 30.22
N LYS A 67 -20.57 -7.79 29.75
CA LYS A 67 -19.69 -6.94 28.95
C LYS A 67 -18.38 -6.64 29.67
N ASP A 68 -18.40 -6.42 30.99
CA ASP A 68 -17.19 -6.24 31.79
C ASP A 68 -16.24 -7.45 31.71
N ALA A 69 -16.78 -8.67 31.79
CA ALA A 69 -15.97 -9.88 31.68
C ALA A 69 -15.35 -9.99 30.28
N TYR A 70 -16.13 -9.69 29.25
CA TYR A 70 -15.67 -9.69 27.86
C TYR A 70 -14.56 -8.67 27.62
N VAL A 71 -14.76 -7.41 28.02
CA VAL A 71 -13.74 -6.35 27.79
C VAL A 71 -12.49 -6.58 28.61
N ARG A 72 -12.57 -7.12 29.83
CA ARG A 72 -11.37 -7.49 30.61
C ARG A 72 -10.56 -8.61 29.94
N ALA A 73 -11.23 -9.58 29.37
CA ALA A 73 -10.55 -10.67 28.69
C ALA A 73 -9.84 -10.23 27.41
N ASN A 74 -10.41 -9.29 26.66
CA ASN A 74 -9.90 -8.87 25.36
C ASN A 74 -9.00 -7.61 25.41
N TYR A 75 -9.23 -6.71 26.37
CA TYR A 75 -8.54 -5.40 26.45
C TYR A 75 -7.73 -5.22 27.73
N GLY A 76 -7.67 -6.25 28.58
CA GLY A 76 -6.84 -6.26 29.76
C GLY A 76 -7.62 -6.18 31.09
N PRO A 77 -7.03 -6.69 32.20
CA PRO A 77 -7.73 -6.95 33.44
C PRO A 77 -8.25 -5.71 34.15
N THR A 78 -7.71 -4.52 33.83
CA THR A 78 -8.13 -3.25 34.44
C THR A 78 -9.21 -2.52 33.66
N MET A 79 -9.61 -3.06 32.49
CA MET A 79 -10.64 -2.47 31.66
C MET A 79 -12.04 -2.82 32.21
N SER A 80 -12.89 -1.81 32.34
CA SER A 80 -14.34 -1.99 32.53
C SER A 80 -15.08 -1.57 31.27
N TYR A 81 -16.32 -2.03 31.12
CA TYR A 81 -17.13 -1.62 29.99
C TYR A 81 -17.35 -0.09 29.95
N ASP A 82 -17.58 0.54 31.11
CA ASP A 82 -17.74 1.99 31.17
C ASP A 82 -16.48 2.75 30.73
N LYS A 83 -15.30 2.25 31.12
CA LYS A 83 -14.03 2.84 30.65
C LYS A 83 -13.86 2.65 29.15
N PHE A 84 -14.22 1.48 28.64
CA PHE A 84 -14.17 1.20 27.21
C PHE A 84 -15.07 2.16 26.43
N VAL A 85 -16.32 2.36 26.88
CA VAL A 85 -17.25 3.34 26.27
C VAL A 85 -16.63 4.74 26.26
N GLN A 86 -16.12 5.24 27.40
CA GLN A 86 -15.50 6.56 27.48
C GLN A 86 -14.30 6.72 26.53
N ILE A 87 -13.49 5.69 26.39
CA ILE A 87 -12.35 5.70 25.46
C ILE A 87 -12.85 5.76 24.02
N MET A 88 -13.87 4.96 23.66
CA MET A 88 -14.42 4.95 22.30
C MET A 88 -15.14 6.26 21.97
N GLU A 89 -15.90 6.82 22.89
CA GLU A 89 -16.52 8.16 22.71
C GLU A 89 -15.47 9.24 22.40
N ARG A 90 -14.39 9.25 23.15
CA ARG A 90 -13.28 10.20 22.91
C ARG A 90 -12.55 9.93 21.60
N TYR A 91 -12.37 8.67 21.25
CA TYR A 91 -11.72 8.27 20.02
C TYR A 91 -12.53 8.74 18.80
N TYR A 92 -13.84 8.43 18.77
CA TYR A 92 -14.70 8.82 17.66
C TYR A 92 -14.89 10.34 17.58
N LEU A 93 -14.99 11.03 18.74
CA LEU A 93 -15.03 12.49 18.77
C LEU A 93 -13.76 13.11 18.17
N ALA A 94 -12.58 12.59 18.53
CA ALA A 94 -11.31 13.09 18.02
C ALA A 94 -11.17 12.84 16.51
N ALA A 95 -11.52 11.63 16.04
CA ALA A 95 -11.42 11.27 14.64
C ALA A 95 -12.36 12.12 13.77
N ASP A 96 -13.61 12.25 14.19
CA ASP A 96 -14.62 13.03 13.47
C ASP A 96 -14.28 14.54 13.45
N TYR A 97 -13.81 15.07 14.56
CA TYR A 97 -13.35 16.46 14.62
C TYR A 97 -12.14 16.70 13.71
N ALA A 98 -11.14 15.82 13.76
CA ALA A 98 -9.98 15.93 12.89
C ALA A 98 -10.40 15.92 11.41
N GLN A 99 -11.30 14.99 11.03
CA GLN A 99 -11.83 14.93 9.67
C GLN A 99 -12.57 16.24 9.30
N SER A 100 -13.41 16.74 10.20
CA SER A 100 -14.14 18.00 9.96
C SER A 100 -13.22 19.20 9.74
N GLN A 101 -12.06 19.23 10.41
CA GLN A 101 -11.04 20.26 10.19
C GLN A 101 -10.42 20.12 8.79
N VAL A 102 -10.08 18.89 8.38
CA VAL A 102 -9.56 18.62 7.03
C VAL A 102 -10.59 19.04 5.97
N ASP A 103 -11.85 18.67 6.15
CA ASP A 103 -12.94 18.99 5.22
C ASP A 103 -13.24 20.50 5.16
N SER A 104 -12.82 21.26 6.17
CA SER A 104 -12.97 22.72 6.21
C SER A 104 -11.93 23.47 5.41
N TYR A 105 -10.83 22.82 5.03
CA TYR A 105 -9.80 23.46 4.22
C TYR A 105 -10.33 23.69 2.80
N THR A 106 -10.12 24.90 2.32
CA THR A 106 -10.40 25.30 0.95
C THR A 106 -9.14 25.84 0.33
N TYR A 107 -8.91 25.44 -0.90
CA TYR A 107 -7.76 25.90 -1.68
C TYR A 107 -8.29 26.68 -2.89
N ASP A 108 -7.65 27.80 -3.19
CA ASP A 108 -7.92 28.51 -4.44
C ASP A 108 -7.13 27.88 -5.60
N ASP A 109 -7.53 28.22 -6.84
CA ASP A 109 -6.91 27.65 -8.04
C ASP A 109 -5.39 27.90 -8.09
N SER A 110 -4.94 29.07 -7.59
CA SER A 110 -3.50 29.40 -7.55
C SER A 110 -2.71 28.50 -6.59
N GLN A 111 -3.32 28.10 -5.47
CA GLN A 111 -2.72 27.17 -4.51
C GLN A 111 -2.66 25.75 -5.08
N LEU A 112 -3.72 25.36 -5.80
CA LEU A 112 -3.79 24.04 -6.48
C LEU A 112 -2.76 23.97 -7.61
N ASP A 113 -2.66 25.01 -8.43
CA ASP A 113 -1.67 25.10 -9.50
C ASP A 113 -0.24 25.04 -8.97
N ALA A 114 0.06 25.82 -7.91
CA ALA A 114 1.38 25.82 -7.30
C ALA A 114 1.73 24.43 -6.69
N TYR A 115 0.78 23.77 -6.05
CA TYR A 115 0.97 22.43 -5.53
C TYR A 115 1.20 21.41 -6.65
N TYR A 116 0.43 21.50 -7.73
CA TYR A 116 0.60 20.65 -8.89
C TYR A 116 1.96 20.85 -9.56
N GLU A 117 2.42 22.12 -9.73
CA GLU A 117 3.75 22.40 -10.31
C GLU A 117 4.88 21.79 -9.48
N GLU A 118 4.75 21.77 -8.14
CA GLU A 118 5.74 21.19 -7.24
C GLU A 118 5.71 19.66 -7.22
N HIS A 119 4.52 19.07 -7.40
CA HIS A 119 4.27 17.63 -7.24
C HIS A 119 3.82 16.93 -8.54
N ALA A 120 3.97 17.58 -9.71
CA ALA A 120 3.51 17.03 -10.98
C ALA A 120 4.01 15.60 -11.22
N ASP A 121 5.27 15.35 -10.86
CA ASP A 121 5.92 14.05 -11.03
C ASP A 121 5.28 12.93 -10.19
N GLU A 122 4.61 13.27 -9.08
CA GLU A 122 3.89 12.32 -8.23
C GLU A 122 2.43 12.17 -8.65
N LEU A 123 1.83 13.25 -9.17
CA LEU A 123 0.40 13.35 -9.46
C LEU A 123 0.05 12.93 -10.89
N ASP A 124 0.98 13.10 -11.83
CA ASP A 124 0.75 12.73 -13.23
C ASP A 124 0.51 11.23 -13.39
N THR A 125 -0.38 10.90 -14.28
CA THR A 125 -0.69 9.52 -14.66
C THR A 125 -0.10 9.24 -16.04
N PHE A 126 0.60 8.12 -16.18
CA PHE A 126 1.14 7.64 -17.44
C PHE A 126 0.38 6.44 -17.92
N THR A 127 0.19 6.37 -19.22
CA THR A 127 -0.22 5.14 -19.90
C THR A 127 1.02 4.53 -20.54
N LEU A 128 1.39 3.34 -20.10
CA LEU A 128 2.57 2.64 -20.62
C LEU A 128 2.23 1.21 -21.00
N SER A 129 3.03 0.63 -21.90
CA SER A 129 2.98 -0.79 -22.21
C SER A 129 4.29 -1.43 -21.79
N GLN A 130 4.21 -2.53 -21.06
CA GLN A 130 5.34 -3.28 -20.55
C GLN A 130 5.41 -4.67 -21.19
N PHE A 131 6.58 -5.02 -21.70
CA PHE A 131 6.86 -6.33 -22.26
C PHE A 131 8.08 -6.91 -21.54
N VAL A 132 7.91 -8.05 -20.90
CA VAL A 132 8.98 -8.68 -20.13
C VAL A 132 9.42 -9.96 -20.83
N PHE A 133 10.66 -9.99 -21.22
CA PHE A 133 11.33 -11.19 -21.68
C PHE A 133 12.20 -11.75 -20.56
N GLN A 134 12.29 -13.07 -20.44
CA GLN A 134 13.09 -13.68 -19.41
C GLN A 134 13.98 -14.79 -19.95
N ALA A 135 15.30 -14.59 -19.86
CA ALA A 135 16.25 -15.67 -20.15
C ALA A 135 16.15 -16.76 -19.07
N ARG A 136 15.93 -17.98 -19.48
CA ARG A 136 15.84 -19.15 -18.59
C ARG A 136 16.61 -20.31 -19.19
N VAL A 137 17.45 -20.94 -18.38
CA VAL A 137 18.07 -22.20 -18.75
C VAL A 137 17.07 -23.32 -18.48
N ASN A 138 16.72 -24.08 -19.53
CA ASN A 138 15.87 -25.24 -19.35
C ASN A 138 16.70 -26.36 -18.72
N THR A 139 16.32 -26.81 -17.52
CA THR A 139 16.96 -27.89 -16.78
C THR A 139 16.15 -29.19 -16.81
N VAL A 140 15.12 -29.24 -17.66
CA VAL A 140 14.23 -30.40 -17.82
C VAL A 140 14.05 -30.66 -19.31
N ASP A 141 14.16 -31.91 -19.75
CA ASP A 141 13.91 -32.32 -21.13
C ASP A 141 12.39 -32.40 -21.45
N ASP A 142 12.05 -32.63 -22.71
CA ASP A 142 10.67 -32.75 -23.18
C ASP A 142 9.92 -33.95 -22.55
N GLU A 143 10.64 -34.92 -21.98
CA GLU A 143 10.11 -36.09 -21.29
C GLU A 143 9.94 -35.86 -19.78
N GLY A 144 10.35 -34.68 -19.27
CA GLY A 144 10.25 -34.29 -17.84
C GLY A 144 11.43 -34.77 -16.98
N ASN A 145 12.53 -35.26 -17.57
CA ASN A 145 13.72 -35.67 -16.82
C ASN A 145 14.63 -34.47 -16.59
N THR A 146 15.30 -34.45 -15.44
CA THR A 146 16.28 -33.41 -15.13
C THR A 146 17.52 -33.55 -16.03
N ILE A 147 17.89 -32.46 -16.69
CA ILE A 147 19.14 -32.36 -17.45
C ILE A 147 20.24 -32.00 -16.46
N GLU A 148 21.16 -32.89 -16.23
CA GLU A 148 22.33 -32.66 -15.39
C GLU A 148 23.30 -31.71 -16.11
N MET A 149 23.52 -30.52 -15.54
CA MET A 149 24.44 -29.52 -16.08
C MET A 149 25.38 -29.05 -14.95
N THR A 150 26.62 -28.86 -15.29
CA THR A 150 27.58 -28.17 -14.39
C THR A 150 27.25 -26.69 -14.27
N ASP A 151 27.79 -26.02 -13.28
CA ASP A 151 27.58 -24.57 -13.09
C ASP A 151 28.14 -23.75 -14.27
N GLU A 152 29.23 -24.21 -14.90
CA GLU A 152 29.82 -23.61 -16.08
C GLU A 152 28.91 -23.77 -17.32
N GLU A 153 28.32 -24.94 -17.50
CA GLU A 153 27.36 -25.21 -18.60
C GLU A 153 26.07 -24.42 -18.43
N LYS A 154 25.54 -24.29 -17.21
CA LYS A 154 24.39 -23.43 -16.89
C LYS A 154 24.69 -21.95 -17.17
N ALA A 155 25.88 -21.48 -16.79
CA ALA A 155 26.28 -20.09 -17.05
C ALA A 155 26.41 -19.82 -18.54
N ALA A 156 27.00 -20.73 -19.32
CA ALA A 156 27.12 -20.61 -20.77
C ALA A 156 25.75 -20.62 -21.46
N ALA A 157 24.87 -21.54 -21.10
CA ALA A 157 23.52 -21.61 -21.62
C ALA A 157 22.70 -20.36 -21.27
N LEU A 158 22.85 -19.81 -20.07
CA LEU A 158 22.20 -18.56 -19.67
C LEU A 158 22.65 -17.36 -20.50
N GLU A 159 23.93 -17.27 -20.85
CA GLU A 159 24.44 -16.19 -21.70
C GLU A 159 23.94 -16.33 -23.15
N GLU A 160 23.80 -17.56 -23.65
CA GLU A 160 23.20 -17.81 -24.96
C GLU A 160 21.71 -17.42 -24.97
N GLU A 161 20.95 -17.82 -23.95
CA GLU A 161 19.55 -17.44 -23.79
C GLU A 161 19.36 -15.93 -23.63
N LYS A 162 20.23 -15.25 -22.88
CA LYS A 162 20.19 -13.79 -22.77
C LYS A 162 20.41 -13.10 -24.12
N ALA A 163 21.28 -13.62 -24.96
CA ALA A 163 21.51 -13.08 -26.27
C ALA A 163 20.30 -13.26 -27.19
N ALA A 164 19.66 -14.44 -27.18
CA ALA A 164 18.45 -14.73 -27.93
C ALA A 164 17.26 -13.87 -27.47
N VAL A 165 17.05 -13.77 -26.17
CA VAL A 165 16.00 -12.94 -25.58
C VAL A 165 16.20 -11.46 -25.89
N LYS A 166 17.44 -10.99 -25.88
CA LYS A 166 17.77 -9.60 -26.23
C LYS A 166 17.43 -9.30 -27.68
N GLU A 167 17.73 -10.20 -28.61
CA GLU A 167 17.39 -10.06 -30.05
C GLU A 167 15.87 -9.94 -30.23
N GLN A 168 15.09 -10.78 -29.53
CA GLN A 168 13.62 -10.72 -29.58
C GLN A 168 13.08 -9.40 -28.98
N ALA A 169 13.63 -8.94 -27.86
CA ALA A 169 13.25 -7.68 -27.25
C ALA A 169 13.55 -6.48 -28.15
N GLU A 170 14.74 -6.46 -28.80
CA GLU A 170 15.13 -5.42 -29.75
C GLU A 170 14.24 -5.43 -31.01
N ALA A 171 13.83 -6.61 -31.48
CA ALA A 171 12.89 -6.75 -32.60
C ALA A 171 11.50 -6.20 -32.25
N LEU A 172 10.98 -6.51 -31.06
CA LEU A 172 9.71 -5.96 -30.57
C LEU A 172 9.81 -4.43 -30.39
N GLN A 173 10.89 -3.93 -29.80
CA GLN A 173 11.11 -2.49 -29.62
C GLN A 173 11.08 -1.76 -30.96
N ALA A 174 11.78 -2.27 -31.97
CA ALA A 174 11.82 -1.63 -33.29
C ALA A 174 10.44 -1.55 -33.95
N ARG A 175 9.57 -2.54 -33.71
CA ARG A 175 8.20 -2.54 -34.23
C ARG A 175 7.29 -1.57 -33.47
N LEU A 176 7.47 -1.43 -32.15
CA LEU A 176 6.80 -0.40 -31.35
C LEU A 176 7.21 1.01 -31.81
N GLU A 177 8.51 1.23 -32.04
CA GLU A 177 9.03 2.49 -32.56
C GLU A 177 8.52 2.80 -33.99
N ALA A 178 8.20 1.77 -34.78
CA ALA A 178 7.54 1.92 -36.08
C ALA A 178 6.05 2.24 -35.97
N GLY A 179 5.48 2.26 -34.76
CA GLY A 179 4.09 2.60 -34.49
C GLY A 179 3.13 1.42 -34.66
N GLU A 180 3.62 0.20 -34.58
CA GLU A 180 2.74 -0.98 -34.56
C GLU A 180 1.96 -1.06 -33.26
N ASP A 181 0.78 -1.67 -33.33
CA ASP A 181 -0.14 -1.78 -32.19
C ASP A 181 0.43 -2.67 -31.09
N PRO A 182 0.61 -2.14 -29.85
CA PRO A 182 1.13 -2.90 -28.72
C PRO A 182 0.31 -4.14 -28.38
N GLU A 183 -1.03 -4.13 -28.53
CA GLU A 183 -1.89 -5.29 -28.28
C GLU A 183 -1.61 -6.42 -29.27
N ALA A 184 -1.49 -6.08 -30.56
CA ALA A 184 -1.16 -7.06 -31.60
C ALA A 184 0.23 -7.66 -31.39
N LEU A 185 1.21 -6.84 -30.97
CA LEU A 185 2.55 -7.31 -30.63
C LEU A 185 2.57 -8.20 -29.39
N ALA A 186 1.80 -7.88 -28.36
CA ALA A 186 1.66 -8.73 -27.18
C ALA A 186 1.11 -10.12 -27.53
N GLU A 187 0.14 -10.20 -28.46
CA GLU A 187 -0.41 -11.44 -28.94
C GLU A 187 0.60 -12.22 -29.79
N GLU A 188 1.28 -11.56 -30.74
CA GLU A 188 2.25 -12.19 -31.62
C GLU A 188 3.47 -12.77 -30.87
N PHE A 189 3.97 -12.03 -29.89
CA PHE A 189 5.13 -12.42 -29.07
C PHE A 189 4.77 -13.24 -27.83
N SER A 190 3.51 -13.63 -27.65
CA SER A 190 3.02 -14.27 -26.41
C SER A 190 3.83 -15.50 -25.99
N ASP A 191 4.31 -16.30 -26.93
CA ASP A 191 5.12 -17.50 -26.65
C ASP A 191 6.54 -17.15 -26.17
N SER A 192 7.04 -15.97 -26.49
CA SER A 192 8.39 -15.49 -26.13
C SER A 192 8.41 -14.59 -24.91
N LEU A 193 7.27 -13.99 -24.58
CA LEU A 193 7.13 -13.09 -23.44
C LEU A 193 6.95 -13.88 -22.14
N TYR A 194 7.62 -13.42 -21.09
CA TYR A 194 7.31 -13.86 -19.73
C TYR A 194 6.00 -13.25 -19.23
N SER A 195 5.81 -11.96 -19.49
CA SER A 195 4.57 -11.24 -19.25
C SER A 195 4.49 -10.00 -20.14
N SER A 196 3.27 -9.55 -20.39
CA SER A 196 3.00 -8.26 -21.04
C SER A 196 1.79 -7.59 -20.37
N GLU A 197 1.85 -6.29 -20.27
CA GLU A 197 0.73 -5.43 -19.86
C GLU A 197 0.67 -4.28 -20.85
N VAL A 198 -0.48 -4.09 -21.49
CA VAL A 198 -0.68 -3.06 -22.51
C VAL A 198 -1.62 -2.00 -21.98
N ALA A 199 -1.34 -0.74 -22.28
CA ALA A 199 -2.12 0.43 -21.86
C ALA A 199 -2.35 0.49 -20.32
N LEU A 200 -1.32 0.12 -19.53
CA LEU A 200 -1.36 0.18 -18.09
C LEU A 200 -1.31 1.65 -17.63
N GLU A 201 -2.34 2.10 -16.92
CA GLU A 201 -2.31 3.42 -16.26
C GLU A 201 -1.57 3.31 -14.92
N GLN A 202 -0.58 4.16 -14.75
CA GLN A 202 0.22 4.24 -13.52
C GLN A 202 0.37 5.69 -13.07
N MET A 203 0.18 5.93 -11.78
CA MET A 203 0.56 7.21 -11.16
C MET A 203 2.07 7.29 -11.00
N GLY A 204 2.64 8.46 -11.17
CA GLY A 204 4.09 8.69 -11.03
C GLY A 204 4.64 8.24 -9.68
N SER A 205 3.88 8.40 -8.60
CA SER A 205 4.25 7.93 -7.25
C SER A 205 4.33 6.40 -7.10
N THR A 206 3.72 5.63 -8.01
CA THR A 206 3.68 4.15 -7.95
C THR A 206 4.67 3.49 -8.89
N VAL A 207 5.27 4.25 -9.81
CA VAL A 207 6.25 3.73 -10.76
C VAL A 207 7.62 3.62 -10.09
N ASN A 208 8.33 2.52 -10.33
CA ASN A 208 9.71 2.35 -9.85
C ASN A 208 10.58 3.52 -10.35
N SER A 209 11.48 4.03 -9.53
CA SER A 209 12.31 5.21 -9.82
C SER A 209 13.05 5.16 -11.16
N GLU A 210 13.50 3.97 -11.60
CA GLU A 210 14.16 3.79 -12.90
C GLU A 210 13.18 3.99 -14.09
N TYR A 211 11.92 3.56 -13.94
CA TYR A 211 10.87 3.74 -14.93
C TYR A 211 10.27 5.15 -14.89
N SER A 212 10.17 5.76 -13.71
CA SER A 212 9.61 7.10 -13.60
C SER A 212 10.48 8.13 -14.31
N GLU A 213 11.80 8.10 -14.13
CA GLU A 213 12.71 9.01 -14.86
C GLU A 213 12.56 8.86 -16.38
N TRP A 214 12.48 7.61 -16.86
CA TRP A 214 12.27 7.35 -18.28
C TRP A 214 10.89 7.82 -18.77
N ALA A 215 9.82 7.53 -18.03
CA ALA A 215 8.46 7.90 -18.37
C ALA A 215 8.29 9.41 -18.43
N TYR A 216 8.85 10.15 -17.47
CA TYR A 216 8.84 11.61 -17.48
C TYR A 216 9.53 12.19 -18.69
N ASP A 217 10.72 11.69 -19.02
CA ASP A 217 11.47 12.17 -20.19
C ASP A 217 10.75 11.87 -21.51
N SER A 218 10.05 10.76 -21.62
CA SER A 218 9.37 10.30 -22.84
C SER A 218 7.95 10.89 -22.99
N ALA A 219 7.20 11.07 -21.91
CA ALA A 219 5.83 11.58 -21.94
C ALA A 219 5.75 13.10 -22.16
N ARG A 220 6.83 13.83 -21.89
CA ARG A 220 6.92 15.30 -22.09
C ARG A 220 7.53 15.71 -23.44
N ARG A 221 7.92 14.75 -24.27
CA ARG A 221 8.43 14.97 -25.63
C ARG A 221 7.34 14.76 -26.67
#